data_a4bab75a8ee999df4b2c5e6296230d30
#
_entry.id   a4bab75a8ee999df4b2c5e6296230d30
#
_cell.length_a   1.000
_cell.length_b   1.000
_cell.length_c   1.000
_cell.angle_alpha   90.00
_cell.angle_beta   90.00
_cell.angle_gamma   90.00
#
_symmetry.space_group_name_H-M   'P 1'
#
loop_
_entity.id
_entity.type
_entity.pdbx_description
1 polymer ?
#
loop_
_entity_poly.entity_id
_entity_poly.type
_entity_poly.pdbx_seq_one_letter_code
_entity_poly.pdbx_strand_id
1 'polypeptide(L)'
;MILISDSMRATGLCDGDYEFGGLHVAVKDSVARTDDGSLAGSTSTLFECVQCAVKFGIPEADAYMMASQTPAELMGIKAGKICEGYDCDLIVLNEDDTIHKVIINGRIYE
;
A
#
# COMPACT_ATOMS: atom_id res chain seq x y z
N MET A 1 -15.94 -0.74 -0.32
CA MET A 1 -14.90 -1.26 0.61
C MET A 1 -13.62 -0.49 0.36
N ILE A 2 -12.82 -0.22 1.38
CA ILE A 2 -11.52 0.46 1.28
C ILE A 2 -10.44 -0.52 1.71
N LEU A 3 -9.36 -0.60 0.94
CA LEU A 3 -8.19 -1.37 1.26
C LEU A 3 -7.18 -0.46 1.98
N ILE A 4 -6.62 -0.93 3.07
CA ILE A 4 -5.55 -0.26 3.81
C ILE A 4 -4.41 -1.25 4.05
N SER A 5 -3.18 -0.75 4.15
CA SER A 5 -2.00 -1.58 4.40
C SER A 5 -1.72 -1.78 5.88
N ASP A 6 -2.16 -0.86 6.75
CA ASP A 6 -1.74 -0.82 8.16
C ASP A 6 -0.21 -0.87 8.33
N SER A 7 0.50 -0.24 7.38
CA SER A 7 1.95 -0.26 7.29
C SER A 7 2.59 0.41 8.49
N MET A 8 3.62 -0.22 9.03
CA MET A 8 4.43 0.31 10.12
C MET A 8 5.81 0.78 9.63
N ARG A 9 6.62 1.33 10.53
CA ARG A 9 7.94 1.90 10.22
C ARG A 9 8.91 0.92 9.52
N ALA A 10 8.74 -0.38 9.72
CA ALA A 10 9.57 -1.41 9.10
C ALA A 10 9.13 -1.81 7.69
N THR A 11 8.05 -1.25 7.16
CA THR A 11 7.56 -1.57 5.82
C THR A 11 8.61 -1.24 4.76
N GLY A 12 8.92 -2.21 3.91
CA GLY A 12 9.95 -2.08 2.88
C GLY A 12 11.39 -2.18 3.38
N LEU A 13 11.60 -2.45 4.68
CA LEU A 13 12.91 -2.70 5.28
C LEU A 13 13.12 -4.20 5.49
N CYS A 14 14.39 -4.58 5.72
CA CYS A 14 14.74 -5.97 6.02
C CYS A 14 14.26 -6.41 7.40
N ASP A 15 14.21 -7.72 7.63
CA ASP A 15 13.98 -8.30 8.95
C ASP A 15 14.97 -7.74 9.98
N GLY A 16 14.50 -7.52 11.19
CA GLY A 16 15.30 -6.93 12.27
C GLY A 16 14.45 -6.36 13.39
N ASP A 17 15.11 -5.60 14.25
CA ASP A 17 14.48 -4.97 15.41
C ASP A 17 14.15 -3.50 15.12
N TYR A 18 12.94 -3.09 15.44
CA TYR A 18 12.43 -1.75 15.22
C TYR A 18 11.70 -1.22 16.45
N GLU A 19 11.48 0.08 16.49
CA GLU A 19 10.65 0.73 17.50
C GLU A 19 9.36 1.25 16.86
N PHE A 20 8.23 0.99 17.49
CA PHE A 20 6.93 1.47 17.09
C PHE A 20 6.13 1.93 18.30
N GLY A 21 5.84 3.24 18.37
CA GLY A 21 5.07 3.82 19.47
C GLY A 21 5.68 3.62 20.86
N GLY A 22 7.01 3.57 20.98
CA GLY A 22 7.72 3.30 22.22
C GLY A 22 7.81 1.81 22.61
N LEU A 23 7.31 0.92 21.74
CA LEU A 23 7.39 -0.53 21.91
C LEU A 23 8.48 -1.10 20.98
N HIS A 24 9.19 -2.10 21.50
CA HIS A 24 10.10 -2.92 20.70
C HIS A 24 9.28 -3.85 19.80
N VAL A 25 9.68 -3.95 18.53
CA VAL A 25 9.04 -4.81 17.54
C VAL A 25 10.10 -5.58 16.77
N ALA A 26 10.02 -6.90 16.82
CA ALA A 26 10.84 -7.78 16.01
C ALA A 26 10.12 -8.12 14.70
N VAL A 27 10.78 -7.88 13.56
CA VAL A 27 10.31 -8.31 12.24
C VAL A 27 11.07 -9.56 11.83
N LYS A 28 10.35 -10.64 11.61
CA LYS A 28 10.89 -11.91 11.13
C LYS A 28 9.96 -12.49 10.05
N ASP A 29 10.54 -12.91 8.94
CA ASP A 29 9.79 -13.43 7.78
C ASP A 29 8.65 -12.49 7.35
N SER A 30 8.95 -11.17 7.35
CA SER A 30 8.00 -10.10 7.04
C SER A 30 6.79 -10.00 8.00
N VAL A 31 6.88 -10.57 9.20
CA VAL A 31 5.85 -10.47 10.25
C VAL A 31 6.40 -9.68 11.43
N ALA A 32 5.71 -8.57 11.73
CA ALA A 32 6.08 -7.68 12.84
C ALA A 32 5.33 -8.09 14.12
N ARG A 33 6.07 -8.37 15.20
CA ARG A 33 5.51 -8.72 16.51
C ARG A 33 6.14 -7.90 17.61
N THR A 34 5.33 -7.56 18.60
CA THR A 34 5.77 -7.00 19.87
C THR A 34 6.36 -8.09 20.78
N ASP A 35 7.03 -7.71 21.85
CA ASP A 35 7.69 -8.66 22.78
C ASP A 35 6.71 -9.66 23.42
N ASP A 36 5.43 -9.30 23.54
CA ASP A 36 4.36 -10.19 24.02
C ASP A 36 3.82 -11.15 22.93
N GLY A 37 4.35 -11.08 21.69
CA GLY A 37 3.96 -11.91 20.58
C GLY A 37 2.76 -11.40 19.76
N SER A 38 2.17 -10.26 20.14
CA SER A 38 1.07 -9.65 19.39
C SER A 38 1.55 -9.09 18.05
N LEU A 39 0.67 -9.04 17.05
CA LEU A 39 0.97 -8.36 15.79
C LEU A 39 1.05 -6.85 16.03
N ALA A 40 2.15 -6.25 15.57
CA ALA A 40 2.42 -4.82 15.75
C ALA A 40 1.92 -3.94 14.59
N GLY A 41 1.56 -4.55 13.48
CA GLY A 41 1.14 -3.89 12.25
C GLY A 41 1.63 -4.66 11.02
N SER A 42 1.43 -4.08 9.85
CA SER A 42 1.84 -4.68 8.58
C SER A 42 3.22 -4.19 8.13
N THR A 43 3.98 -5.08 7.50
CA THR A 43 5.20 -4.73 6.75
C THR A 43 4.95 -4.60 5.25
N SER A 44 3.71 -4.80 4.81
CA SER A 44 3.31 -4.74 3.40
C SER A 44 3.03 -3.31 2.95
N THR A 45 3.37 -3.02 1.71
CA THR A 45 2.93 -1.81 1.02
C THR A 45 1.46 -1.92 0.60
N LEU A 46 0.80 -0.79 0.34
CA LEU A 46 -0.58 -0.82 -0.17
C LEU A 46 -0.68 -1.53 -1.53
N PHE A 47 0.35 -1.43 -2.37
CA PHE A 47 0.41 -2.13 -3.65
C PHE A 47 0.42 -3.66 -3.47
N GLU A 48 1.23 -4.18 -2.55
CA GLU A 48 1.22 -5.61 -2.19
C GLU A 48 -0.14 -6.06 -1.65
N CYS A 49 -0.84 -5.21 -0.88
CA CYS A 49 -2.20 -5.50 -0.42
C CYS A 49 -3.20 -5.62 -1.58
N VAL A 50 -3.08 -4.77 -2.63
CA VAL A 50 -3.88 -4.91 -3.86
C VAL A 50 -3.61 -6.25 -4.52
N GLN A 51 -2.34 -6.61 -4.70
CA GLN A 51 -1.97 -7.91 -5.31
C GLN A 51 -2.50 -9.10 -4.50
N CYS A 52 -2.47 -9.02 -3.17
CA CYS A 52 -3.06 -10.03 -2.29
C CYS A 52 -4.59 -10.12 -2.45
N ALA A 53 -5.28 -8.97 -2.53
CA ALA A 53 -6.72 -8.92 -2.74
C ALA A 53 -7.13 -9.61 -4.06
N VAL A 54 -6.38 -9.38 -5.13
CA VAL A 54 -6.57 -10.07 -6.42
C VAL A 54 -6.36 -11.58 -6.29
N LYS A 55 -5.32 -12.01 -5.59
CA LYS A 55 -5.06 -13.44 -5.32
C LYS A 55 -6.18 -14.10 -4.51
N PHE A 56 -6.89 -13.34 -3.67
CA PHE A 56 -8.07 -13.83 -2.94
C PHE A 56 -9.36 -13.84 -3.77
N GLY A 57 -9.29 -13.45 -5.04
CA GLY A 57 -10.42 -13.53 -5.99
C GLY A 57 -11.20 -12.22 -6.15
N ILE A 58 -10.72 -11.10 -5.62
CA ILE A 58 -11.31 -9.79 -5.93
C ILE A 58 -10.90 -9.41 -7.37
N PRO A 59 -11.85 -8.98 -8.22
CA PRO A 59 -11.51 -8.48 -9.55
C PRO A 59 -10.46 -7.38 -9.49
N GLU A 60 -9.48 -7.43 -10.37
CA GLU A 60 -8.33 -6.52 -10.36
C GLU A 60 -8.74 -5.04 -10.34
N ALA A 61 -9.66 -4.65 -11.21
CA ALA A 61 -10.17 -3.28 -11.26
C ALA A 61 -10.77 -2.83 -9.93
N ASP A 62 -11.52 -3.72 -9.26
CA ASP A 62 -12.14 -3.43 -7.96
C ASP A 62 -11.08 -3.29 -6.87
N ALA A 63 -10.04 -4.13 -6.88
CA ALA A 63 -8.94 -4.06 -5.92
C ALA A 63 -8.18 -2.72 -6.02
N TYR A 64 -7.90 -2.25 -7.24
CA TYR A 64 -7.29 -0.92 -7.44
C TYR A 64 -8.23 0.21 -7.03
N MET A 65 -9.53 0.12 -7.33
CA MET A 65 -10.50 1.12 -6.87
C MET A 65 -10.59 1.19 -5.35
N MET A 66 -10.54 0.05 -4.66
CA MET A 66 -10.55 -0.02 -3.18
C MET A 66 -9.32 0.65 -2.55
N ALA A 67 -8.19 0.70 -3.25
CA ALA A 67 -6.95 1.32 -2.77
C ALA A 67 -6.76 2.77 -3.22
N SER A 68 -7.56 3.28 -4.17
CA SER A 68 -7.36 4.59 -4.78
C SER A 68 -8.63 5.44 -4.84
N GLN A 69 -9.52 5.16 -5.78
CA GLN A 69 -10.71 5.98 -6.03
C GLN A 69 -11.66 5.99 -4.82
N THR A 70 -11.97 4.83 -4.26
CA THR A 70 -12.94 4.72 -3.15
C THR A 70 -12.52 5.50 -1.90
N PRO A 71 -11.27 5.42 -1.39
CA PRO A 71 -10.84 6.25 -0.27
C PRO A 71 -10.78 7.75 -0.62
N ALA A 72 -10.37 8.11 -1.85
CA ALA A 72 -10.34 9.50 -2.29
C ALA A 72 -11.76 10.12 -2.32
N GLU A 73 -12.75 9.39 -2.83
CA GLU A 73 -14.16 9.81 -2.83
C GLU A 73 -14.71 9.95 -1.41
N LEU A 74 -14.37 9.03 -0.49
CA LEU A 74 -14.77 9.13 0.92
C LEU A 74 -14.21 10.39 1.58
N MET A 75 -12.96 10.75 1.26
CA MET A 75 -12.28 11.94 1.80
C MET A 75 -12.66 13.24 1.06
N GLY A 76 -13.40 13.15 -0.04
CA GLY A 76 -13.79 14.29 -0.86
C GLY A 76 -12.63 14.98 -1.59
N ILE A 77 -11.55 14.23 -1.88
CA ILE A 77 -10.39 14.75 -2.62
C ILE A 77 -10.43 14.32 -4.09
N LYS A 78 -9.86 15.16 -4.96
CA LYS A 78 -9.79 14.91 -6.41
C LYS A 78 -8.55 14.10 -6.78
N ALA A 79 -8.50 12.86 -6.33
CA ALA A 79 -7.40 11.92 -6.55
C ALA A 79 -7.93 10.51 -6.84
N GLY A 80 -7.05 9.56 -7.13
CA GLY A 80 -7.36 8.14 -7.28
C GLY A 80 -8.16 7.78 -8.54
N LYS A 81 -8.24 8.70 -9.51
CA LYS A 81 -9.00 8.54 -10.75
C LYS A 81 -8.33 9.30 -11.89
N ILE A 82 -8.24 8.69 -13.06
CA ILE A 82 -7.74 9.36 -14.28
C ILE A 82 -8.89 10.18 -14.88
N CYS A 83 -8.92 11.45 -14.53
CA CYS A 83 -9.98 12.37 -14.95
C CYS A 83 -9.45 13.81 -14.99
N GLU A 84 -9.98 14.63 -15.90
CA GLU A 84 -9.63 16.06 -15.97
C GLU A 84 -9.93 16.76 -14.63
N GLY A 85 -8.99 17.56 -14.15
CA GLY A 85 -9.12 18.29 -12.88
C GLY A 85 -8.78 17.46 -11.62
N TYR A 86 -8.28 16.23 -11.80
CA TYR A 86 -7.77 15.37 -10.74
C TYR A 86 -6.25 15.42 -10.67
N ASP A 87 -5.71 15.08 -9.48
CA ASP A 87 -4.27 14.98 -9.29
C ASP A 87 -3.68 13.92 -10.23
N CYS A 88 -2.53 14.25 -10.83
CA CYS A 88 -1.83 13.34 -11.73
C CYS A 88 -0.84 12.49 -10.93
N ASP A 89 -1.40 11.60 -10.08
CA ASP A 89 -0.68 10.62 -9.28
C ASP A 89 -1.00 9.22 -9.80
N LEU A 90 -0.05 8.59 -10.48
CA LEU A 90 -0.26 7.37 -11.23
C LEU A 90 0.87 6.39 -10.99
N ILE A 91 0.57 5.11 -11.06
CA ILE A 91 1.55 4.05 -11.25
C ILE A 91 1.37 3.44 -12.64
N VAL A 92 2.47 3.16 -13.31
CA VAL A 92 2.51 2.42 -14.57
C VAL A 92 3.07 1.06 -14.27
N LEU A 93 2.35 0.03 -14.67
CA LEU A 93 2.75 -1.35 -14.43
C LEU A 93 3.32 -1.99 -15.70
N ASN A 94 4.23 -2.94 -15.53
CA ASN A 94 4.64 -3.88 -16.55
C ASN A 94 3.57 -4.98 -16.74
N GLU A 95 3.71 -5.79 -17.78
CA GLU A 95 2.81 -6.92 -18.06
C GLU A 95 2.82 -8.01 -16.96
N ASP A 96 3.85 -8.05 -16.13
CA ASP A 96 4.01 -8.96 -14.99
C ASP A 96 3.52 -8.36 -13.65
N ASP A 97 2.76 -7.27 -13.70
CA ASP A 97 2.24 -6.55 -12.52
C ASP A 97 3.32 -5.95 -11.60
N THR A 98 4.53 -5.77 -12.10
CA THR A 98 5.56 -4.99 -11.38
C THR A 98 5.45 -3.51 -11.71
N ILE A 99 5.85 -2.64 -10.78
CA ILE A 99 5.85 -1.18 -11.00
C ILE A 99 6.94 -0.82 -12.00
N HIS A 100 6.54 -0.23 -13.13
CA HIS A 100 7.46 0.30 -14.13
C HIS A 100 7.84 1.75 -13.84
N LYS A 101 6.85 2.60 -13.55
CA LYS A 101 7.05 4.03 -13.24
C LYS A 101 6.06 4.50 -12.20
N VAL A 102 6.47 5.50 -11.45
CA VAL A 102 5.60 6.25 -10.53
C VAL A 102 5.54 7.70 -11.01
N ILE A 103 4.34 8.25 -11.06
CA ILE A 103 4.10 9.66 -11.42
C ILE A 103 3.46 10.32 -10.21
N ILE A 104 4.06 11.41 -9.74
CA ILE A 104 3.55 12.20 -8.61
C ILE A 104 3.48 13.66 -9.06
N ASN A 105 2.29 14.26 -8.96
CA ASN A 105 2.03 15.62 -9.45
C ASN A 105 2.50 15.83 -10.91
N GLY A 106 2.31 14.83 -11.75
CA GLY A 106 2.73 14.84 -13.16
C GLY A 106 4.24 14.67 -13.39
N ARG A 107 5.04 14.42 -12.36
CA ARG A 107 6.48 14.15 -12.47
C ARG A 107 6.74 12.65 -12.43
N ILE A 108 7.58 12.18 -13.35
CA ILE A 108 7.95 10.77 -13.48
C ILE A 108 9.12 10.44 -12.55
N TYR A 109 8.98 9.37 -11.80
CA TYR A 109 10.03 8.74 -10.99
C TYR A 109 10.25 7.32 -11.50
N GLU A 110 11.50 7.00 -11.74
CA GLU A 110 11.95 5.67 -12.21
C GLU A 110 12.55 4.85 -11.07
#